data_71ba0fb4e25bc902c22772f780ca98ee
#
_entry.id   71ba0fb4e25bc902c22772f780ca98ee
#
_cell.length_a   1.000
_cell.length_b   1.000
_cell.length_c   1.000
_cell.angle_alpha   90.00
_cell.angle_beta   90.00
_cell.angle_gamma   90.00
#
_symmetry.space_group_name_H-M   'P 1'
#
loop_
_entity.id
_entity.type
_entity.pdbx_description
1 polymer ?
#
loop_
_entity_poly.entity_id
_entity_poly.type
_entity_poly.pdbx_seq_one_letter_code
_entity_poly.pdbx_strand_id
1 'polypeptide(L)'
;MKSKYSKLLKNRNLKFGLSLFAFFILLVVLSFIAAPYSYQDVFPDFQLAAPFWKSASQSQFLLGTDDLGRDLLSRLLVGARFSVGIGIVSTVFSIMIAASLGIVSGYYKGRVDKTLNQIMESLQAIPSLLLALIVIVVLGSGLLNTVLSVTIVALPSMYRLVRSAALVECSKEYIQASEALGASSLRIMAQHLLPNCLTPILVQSAVCFSDAVLNTAALGFLGLGVQAPYPEWGTMLSDAKNFIEVAPWLMTIPGFCLLLLILSTQLISDGLRDQLDPKLRNRA
;
A
#
# COMPACT_ATOMS: atom_id res chain seq x y z
N MET A 1 -24.26 14.31 -11.63
CA MET A 1 -23.39 13.23 -11.12
C MET A 1 -23.02 12.17 -12.16
N LYS A 2 -23.94 11.62 -12.96
CA LYS A 2 -23.67 10.57 -13.99
C LYS A 2 -22.58 10.94 -15.04
N SER A 3 -22.50 12.21 -15.45
CA SER A 3 -21.50 12.68 -16.45
C SER A 3 -20.04 12.67 -15.93
N LYS A 4 -19.83 12.82 -14.63
CA LYS A 4 -18.49 12.86 -14.04
C LYS A 4 -17.86 11.45 -13.96
N TYR A 5 -18.68 10.43 -13.68
CA TYR A 5 -18.24 9.02 -13.61
C TYR A 5 -17.96 8.41 -14.99
N SER A 6 -18.72 8.82 -16.03
CA SER A 6 -18.46 8.32 -17.38
C SER A 6 -17.14 8.81 -17.99
N LYS A 7 -16.65 9.96 -17.54
CA LYS A 7 -15.34 10.51 -17.95
C LYS A 7 -14.17 9.84 -17.21
N LEU A 8 -14.34 9.49 -15.93
CA LEU A 8 -13.33 8.75 -15.14
C LEU A 8 -12.93 7.44 -15.83
N LEU A 9 -13.89 6.74 -16.42
CA LEU A 9 -13.65 5.49 -17.13
C LEU A 9 -13.10 5.67 -18.58
N LYS A 10 -12.82 6.88 -19.06
CA LYS A 10 -12.17 7.09 -20.37
C LYS A 10 -10.64 7.06 -20.32
N ASN A 11 -10.03 7.30 -19.16
CA ASN A 11 -8.58 7.24 -19.02
C ASN A 11 -8.09 5.78 -19.07
N ARG A 12 -7.21 5.47 -20.04
CA ARG A 12 -6.67 4.12 -20.26
C ARG A 12 -5.85 3.63 -19.07
N ASN A 13 -5.03 4.51 -18.48
CA ASN A 13 -4.17 4.18 -17.34
C ASN A 13 -5.02 3.79 -16.12
N LEU A 14 -6.07 4.60 -15.83
CA LEU A 14 -6.99 4.31 -14.73
C LEU A 14 -7.72 2.97 -14.93
N LYS A 15 -8.21 2.69 -16.13
CA LYS A 15 -8.88 1.42 -16.41
C LYS A 15 -7.95 0.23 -16.24
N PHE A 16 -6.75 0.32 -16.83
CA PHE A 16 -5.78 -0.76 -16.75
C PHE A 16 -5.30 -0.97 -15.31
N GLY A 17 -5.00 0.11 -14.58
CA GLY A 17 -4.64 0.06 -13.16
C GLY A 17 -5.72 -0.57 -12.30
N LEU A 18 -7.01 -0.14 -12.48
CA LEU A 18 -8.13 -0.70 -11.74
C LEU A 18 -8.38 -2.19 -12.07
N SER A 19 -8.26 -2.58 -13.34
CA SER A 19 -8.45 -3.99 -13.72
C SER A 19 -7.34 -4.88 -13.14
N LEU A 20 -6.10 -4.40 -13.15
CA LEU A 20 -4.98 -5.12 -12.57
C LEU A 20 -5.07 -5.18 -11.04
N PHE A 21 -5.49 -4.10 -10.39
CA PHE A 21 -5.74 -4.12 -8.94
C PHE A 21 -6.88 -5.05 -8.55
N ALA A 22 -7.99 -5.02 -9.33
CA ALA A 22 -9.10 -5.94 -9.13
C ALA A 22 -8.68 -7.41 -9.30
N PHE A 23 -7.75 -7.71 -10.20
CA PHE A 23 -7.14 -9.04 -10.33
C PHE A 23 -6.45 -9.46 -9.02
N PHE A 24 -5.68 -8.58 -8.36
CA PHE A 24 -5.05 -8.91 -7.07
C PHE A 24 -6.08 -9.09 -5.95
N ILE A 25 -7.13 -8.28 -5.91
CA ILE A 25 -8.25 -8.50 -4.97
C ILE A 25 -8.92 -9.86 -5.23
N LEU A 26 -9.10 -10.23 -6.51
CA LEU A 26 -9.62 -11.55 -6.87
C LEU A 26 -8.68 -12.67 -6.40
N LEU A 27 -7.35 -12.52 -6.56
CA LEU A 27 -6.39 -13.50 -6.02
C LEU A 27 -6.51 -13.64 -4.50
N VAL A 28 -6.68 -12.52 -3.77
CA VAL A 28 -6.93 -12.57 -2.32
C VAL A 28 -8.19 -13.36 -2.00
N VAL A 29 -9.29 -13.13 -2.73
CA VAL A 29 -10.56 -13.88 -2.53
C VAL A 29 -10.37 -15.36 -2.90
N LEU A 30 -9.79 -15.65 -4.05
CA LEU A 30 -9.52 -17.02 -4.50
C LEU A 30 -8.62 -17.80 -3.54
N SER A 31 -7.71 -17.11 -2.85
CA SER A 31 -6.83 -17.77 -1.88
C SER A 31 -7.56 -18.47 -0.72
N PHE A 32 -8.83 -18.12 -0.46
CA PHE A 32 -9.64 -18.79 0.56
C PHE A 32 -10.28 -20.09 0.08
N ILE A 33 -10.40 -20.27 -1.25
CA ILE A 33 -11.18 -21.36 -1.85
C ILE A 33 -10.31 -22.22 -2.78
N ALA A 34 -9.36 -21.61 -3.48
CA ALA A 34 -8.66 -22.21 -4.62
C ALA A 34 -7.18 -22.59 -4.33
N ALA A 35 -6.70 -22.45 -3.10
CA ALA A 35 -5.38 -22.93 -2.75
C ALA A 35 -5.38 -24.47 -2.76
N PRO A 36 -4.57 -25.13 -3.62
CA PRO A 36 -4.60 -26.60 -3.74
C PRO A 36 -4.19 -27.32 -2.45
N TYR A 37 -3.26 -26.72 -1.70
CA TYR A 37 -2.73 -27.25 -0.45
C TYR A 37 -2.74 -26.16 0.64
N SER A 38 -2.59 -26.59 1.91
CA SER A 38 -2.27 -25.60 2.95
C SER A 38 -0.89 -25.00 2.70
N TYR A 39 -0.75 -23.69 2.93
CA TYR A 39 0.54 -22.99 2.80
C TYR A 39 1.62 -23.50 3.77
N GLN A 40 1.23 -24.34 4.74
CA GLN A 40 2.10 -24.97 5.74
C GLN A 40 2.45 -26.42 5.40
N ASP A 41 1.71 -27.07 4.48
CA ASP A 41 1.97 -28.45 4.12
C ASP A 41 3.35 -28.61 3.50
N VAL A 42 4.11 -29.55 4.02
CA VAL A 42 5.49 -29.84 3.62
C VAL A 42 5.54 -31.22 2.97
N PHE A 43 6.12 -31.28 1.78
CA PHE A 43 6.34 -32.50 1.01
C PHE A 43 7.84 -32.74 0.83
N PRO A 44 8.52 -33.42 1.80
CA PRO A 44 9.98 -33.53 1.83
C PRO A 44 10.60 -34.20 0.60
N ASP A 45 9.86 -35.09 -0.06
CA ASP A 45 10.29 -35.78 -1.28
C ASP A 45 10.26 -34.88 -2.54
N PHE A 46 9.68 -33.69 -2.45
CA PHE A 46 9.46 -32.76 -3.56
C PHE A 46 10.09 -31.37 -3.32
N GLN A 47 11.24 -31.34 -2.67
CA GLN A 47 11.98 -30.08 -2.48
C GLN A 47 12.46 -29.51 -3.81
N LEU A 48 12.29 -28.19 -4.03
CA LEU A 48 12.67 -27.48 -5.24
C LEU A 48 12.12 -28.12 -6.53
N ALA A 49 10.94 -28.76 -6.46
CA ALA A 49 10.30 -29.36 -7.62
C ALA A 49 10.04 -28.30 -8.69
N ALA A 50 10.27 -28.69 -9.94
CA ALA A 50 10.17 -27.78 -11.07
C ALA A 50 8.70 -27.46 -11.43
N PRO A 51 8.39 -26.24 -11.92
CA PRO A 51 7.08 -25.85 -12.38
C PRO A 51 6.69 -26.55 -13.70
N PHE A 52 5.40 -26.51 -14.06
CA PHE A 52 4.80 -27.26 -15.17
C PHE A 52 5.44 -27.03 -16.54
N TRP A 53 6.13 -25.91 -16.77
CA TRP A 53 6.82 -25.59 -18.05
C TRP A 53 8.22 -26.17 -18.15
N LYS A 54 8.71 -26.89 -17.14
CA LYS A 54 10.01 -27.60 -17.18
C LYS A 54 9.79 -29.10 -17.31
N SER A 55 10.70 -29.77 -18.04
CA SER A 55 10.61 -31.20 -18.31
C SER A 55 10.64 -32.08 -17.06
N ALA A 56 11.23 -31.62 -15.97
CA ALA A 56 11.28 -32.30 -14.66
C ALA A 56 10.10 -31.96 -13.75
N SER A 57 8.99 -31.41 -14.32
CA SER A 57 7.83 -31.02 -13.54
C SER A 57 7.12 -32.19 -12.90
N GLN A 58 6.61 -31.99 -11.68
CA GLN A 58 5.68 -32.89 -11.01
C GLN A 58 4.27 -32.38 -11.24
N SER A 59 3.39 -33.21 -11.83
CA SER A 59 2.03 -32.82 -12.25
C SER A 59 1.17 -32.30 -11.10
N GLN A 60 1.48 -32.65 -9.86
CA GLN A 60 0.74 -32.23 -8.67
C GLN A 60 1.06 -30.80 -8.20
N PHE A 61 2.23 -30.23 -8.58
CA PHE A 61 2.65 -28.89 -8.18
C PHE A 61 2.77 -27.96 -9.39
N LEU A 62 1.71 -27.18 -9.66
CA LEU A 62 1.63 -26.36 -10.87
C LEU A 62 2.81 -25.38 -11.03
N LEU A 63 3.18 -24.64 -9.96
CA LEU A 63 4.29 -23.69 -9.96
C LEU A 63 5.58 -24.27 -9.34
N GLY A 64 5.56 -25.55 -8.99
CA GLY A 64 6.64 -26.20 -8.26
C GLY A 64 6.57 -25.97 -6.75
N THR A 65 7.64 -26.32 -6.05
CA THR A 65 7.73 -26.24 -4.59
C THR A 65 8.96 -25.45 -4.15
N ASP A 66 8.94 -24.99 -2.91
CA ASP A 66 10.08 -24.32 -2.28
C ASP A 66 11.11 -25.31 -1.71
N ASP A 67 12.11 -24.80 -0.99
CA ASP A 67 13.20 -25.55 -0.36
C ASP A 67 12.75 -26.53 0.72
N LEU A 68 11.58 -26.32 1.31
CA LEU A 68 10.97 -27.23 2.27
C LEU A 68 9.97 -28.20 1.60
N GLY A 69 9.74 -28.09 0.30
CA GLY A 69 8.73 -28.86 -0.42
C GLY A 69 7.31 -28.30 -0.29
N ARG A 70 7.12 -27.02 0.09
CA ARG A 70 5.80 -26.40 0.19
C ARG A 70 5.35 -25.92 -1.18
N ASP A 71 4.05 -26.09 -1.53
CA ASP A 71 3.51 -25.70 -2.82
C ASP A 71 3.59 -24.19 -3.05
N LEU A 72 4.29 -23.79 -4.12
CA LEU A 72 4.52 -22.38 -4.43
C LEU A 72 3.23 -21.65 -4.80
N LEU A 73 2.29 -22.29 -5.52
CA LEU A 73 1.02 -21.69 -5.90
C LEU A 73 0.16 -21.36 -4.69
N SER A 74 0.02 -22.30 -3.76
CA SER A 74 -0.72 -22.10 -2.51
C SER A 74 -0.11 -20.98 -1.67
N ARG A 75 1.22 -20.95 -1.54
CA ARG A 75 1.94 -19.89 -0.84
C ARG A 75 1.79 -18.53 -1.51
N LEU A 76 1.81 -18.48 -2.85
CA LEU A 76 1.64 -17.25 -3.61
C LEU A 76 0.22 -16.67 -3.42
N LEU A 77 -0.80 -17.52 -3.50
CA LEU A 77 -2.20 -17.12 -3.29
C LEU A 77 -2.43 -16.61 -1.87
N VAL A 78 -1.96 -17.37 -0.87
CA VAL A 78 -2.09 -16.95 0.54
C VAL A 78 -1.22 -15.73 0.82
N GLY A 79 -0.03 -15.63 0.21
CA GLY A 79 0.86 -14.48 0.28
C GLY A 79 0.21 -13.18 -0.19
N ALA A 80 -0.68 -13.25 -1.19
CA ALA A 80 -1.46 -12.11 -1.61
C ALA A 80 -2.29 -11.49 -0.46
N ARG A 81 -2.85 -12.32 0.45
CA ARG A 81 -3.60 -11.81 1.62
C ARG A 81 -2.74 -10.93 2.51
N PHE A 82 -1.50 -11.35 2.74
CA PHE A 82 -0.57 -10.63 3.62
C PHE A 82 -0.03 -9.40 2.93
N SER A 83 0.52 -9.53 1.72
CA SER A 83 1.11 -8.39 0.98
C SER A 83 0.10 -7.30 0.66
N VAL A 84 -1.08 -7.67 0.11
CA VAL A 84 -2.16 -6.71 -0.19
C VAL A 84 -2.82 -6.21 1.09
N GLY A 85 -3.06 -7.11 2.06
CA GLY A 85 -3.72 -6.79 3.33
C GLY A 85 -2.92 -5.78 4.16
N ILE A 86 -1.61 -6.00 4.33
CA ILE A 86 -0.72 -5.06 5.03
C ILE A 86 -0.74 -3.70 4.31
N GLY A 87 -0.61 -3.70 2.98
CA GLY A 87 -0.68 -2.47 2.18
C GLY A 87 -1.96 -1.68 2.42
N ILE A 88 -3.13 -2.34 2.37
CA ILE A 88 -4.44 -1.70 2.61
C ILE A 88 -4.54 -1.17 4.04
N VAL A 89 -4.27 -2.02 5.04
CA VAL A 89 -4.42 -1.66 6.46
C VAL A 89 -3.50 -0.51 6.83
N SER A 90 -2.21 -0.58 6.45
CA SER A 90 -1.25 0.50 6.71
C SER A 90 -1.66 1.81 6.04
N THR A 91 -2.15 1.75 4.79
CA THR A 91 -2.62 2.94 4.06
C THR A 91 -3.83 3.56 4.75
N VAL A 92 -4.82 2.76 5.16
CA VAL A 92 -6.02 3.26 5.84
C VAL A 92 -5.65 3.94 7.17
N PHE A 93 -4.81 3.30 7.99
CA PHE A 93 -4.37 3.91 9.25
C PHE A 93 -3.55 5.19 9.03
N SER A 94 -2.66 5.20 8.03
CA SER A 94 -1.90 6.40 7.67
C SER A 94 -2.81 7.54 7.25
N ILE A 95 -3.83 7.28 6.43
CA ILE A 95 -4.83 8.28 6.03
C ILE A 95 -5.59 8.80 7.25
N MET A 96 -6.10 7.92 8.10
CA MET A 96 -6.89 8.33 9.27
C MET A 96 -6.08 9.25 10.21
N ILE A 97 -4.86 8.86 10.53
CA ILE A 97 -3.99 9.63 11.42
C ILE A 97 -3.53 10.93 10.75
N ALA A 98 -2.95 10.82 9.56
CA ALA A 98 -2.35 11.96 8.88
C ALA A 98 -3.38 12.99 8.39
N ALA A 99 -4.58 12.56 7.97
CA ALA A 99 -5.66 13.48 7.60
C ALA A 99 -6.16 14.25 8.82
N SER A 100 -6.37 13.58 9.95
CA SER A 100 -6.78 14.24 11.19
C SER A 100 -5.75 15.27 11.64
N LEU A 101 -4.47 14.88 11.70
CA LEU A 101 -3.38 15.79 12.10
C LEU A 101 -3.18 16.93 11.10
N GLY A 102 -3.26 16.64 9.79
CA GLY A 102 -3.08 17.64 8.74
C GLY A 102 -4.19 18.69 8.70
N ILE A 103 -5.45 18.27 8.92
CA ILE A 103 -6.59 19.19 9.02
C ILE A 103 -6.48 20.08 10.27
N VAL A 104 -6.16 19.48 11.43
CA VAL A 104 -5.94 20.22 12.68
C VAL A 104 -4.82 21.25 12.52
N SER A 105 -3.72 20.83 11.92
CA SER A 105 -2.56 21.69 11.65
C SER A 105 -2.93 22.87 10.72
N GLY A 106 -3.60 22.58 9.61
CA GLY A 106 -4.02 23.60 8.62
C GLY A 106 -5.06 24.57 9.18
N TYR A 107 -5.95 24.12 10.06
CA TYR A 107 -6.99 24.95 10.66
C TYR A 107 -6.43 25.86 11.78
N TYR A 108 -5.79 25.27 12.82
CA TYR A 108 -5.33 26.04 13.98
C TYR A 108 -4.10 26.90 13.71
N LYS A 109 -3.28 26.55 12.71
CA LYS A 109 -2.04 27.30 12.36
C LYS A 109 -1.12 27.50 13.59
N GLY A 110 -0.27 28.50 13.54
CA GLY A 110 0.54 28.97 14.66
C GLY A 110 1.40 27.86 15.34
N ARG A 111 1.27 27.74 16.67
CA ARG A 111 2.09 26.80 17.47
C ARG A 111 1.75 25.35 17.22
N VAL A 112 0.46 25.02 17.04
CA VAL A 112 -0.01 23.66 16.74
C VAL A 112 0.59 23.18 15.44
N ASP A 113 0.47 23.98 14.40
CA ASP A 113 1.02 23.71 13.08
C ASP A 113 2.54 23.53 13.14
N LYS A 114 3.25 24.46 13.81
CA LYS A 114 4.71 24.40 13.93
C LYS A 114 5.18 23.11 14.60
N THR A 115 4.53 22.70 15.71
CA THR A 115 4.92 21.50 16.46
C THR A 115 4.65 20.24 15.65
N LEU A 116 3.45 20.08 15.07
CA LEU A 116 3.10 18.92 14.27
C LEU A 116 4.01 18.80 13.03
N ASN A 117 4.24 19.93 12.36
CA ASN A 117 5.10 19.95 11.18
C ASN A 117 6.55 19.56 11.53
N GLN A 118 7.09 20.07 12.65
CA GLN A 118 8.44 19.72 13.10
C GLN A 118 8.57 18.22 13.40
N ILE A 119 7.57 17.60 14.03
CA ILE A 119 7.57 16.14 14.27
C ILE A 119 7.58 15.39 12.94
N MET A 120 6.71 15.76 11.99
CA MET A 120 6.64 15.08 10.69
C MET A 120 7.88 15.29 9.84
N GLU A 121 8.49 16.48 9.87
CA GLU A 121 9.76 16.75 9.21
C GLU A 121 10.91 15.94 9.81
N SER A 122 10.95 15.78 11.14
CA SER A 122 11.95 14.94 11.81
C SER A 122 11.85 13.47 11.38
N LEU A 123 10.64 12.93 11.26
CA LEU A 123 10.43 11.57 10.75
C LEU A 123 10.85 11.45 9.28
N GLN A 124 10.57 12.46 8.47
CA GLN A 124 10.88 12.46 7.04
C GLN A 124 12.36 12.69 6.74
N ALA A 125 13.13 13.24 7.68
CA ALA A 125 14.59 13.39 7.55
C ALA A 125 15.31 12.02 7.52
N ILE A 126 14.64 10.96 8.03
CA ILE A 126 15.16 9.60 8.01
C ILE A 126 14.66 8.91 6.72
N PRO A 127 15.56 8.26 5.94
CA PRO A 127 15.14 7.46 4.79
C PRO A 127 14.07 6.43 5.18
N SER A 128 13.02 6.27 4.36
CA SER A 128 11.83 5.48 4.68
C SER A 128 12.14 4.06 5.15
N LEU A 129 13.02 3.36 4.45
CA LEU A 129 13.43 2.00 4.83
C LEU A 129 14.17 1.97 6.16
N LEU A 130 15.05 2.95 6.42
CA LEU A 130 15.75 3.04 7.71
C LEU A 130 14.78 3.34 8.85
N LEU A 131 13.82 4.23 8.66
CA LEU A 131 12.78 4.49 9.65
C LEU A 131 11.96 3.21 9.93
N ALA A 132 11.56 2.48 8.87
CA ALA A 132 10.88 1.19 9.01
C ALA A 132 11.70 0.19 9.83
N LEU A 133 13.00 0.10 9.56
CA LEU A 133 13.93 -0.78 10.29
C LEU A 133 14.07 -0.37 11.77
N ILE A 134 14.21 0.92 12.07
CA ILE A 134 14.29 1.40 13.45
C ILE A 134 13.02 0.99 14.22
N VAL A 135 11.84 1.24 13.62
CA VAL A 135 10.58 0.91 14.28
C VAL A 135 10.45 -0.60 14.51
N ILE A 136 10.77 -1.44 13.51
CA ILE A 136 10.65 -2.88 13.64
C ILE A 136 11.67 -3.47 14.64
N VAL A 137 12.87 -2.92 14.73
CA VAL A 137 13.88 -3.34 15.71
C VAL A 137 13.42 -3.03 17.14
N VAL A 138 12.74 -1.91 17.35
CA VAL A 138 12.21 -1.52 18.68
C VAL A 138 10.98 -2.35 19.05
N LEU A 139 10.05 -2.57 18.10
CA LEU A 139 8.79 -3.28 18.38
C LEU A 139 8.91 -4.81 18.27
N GLY A 140 9.96 -5.32 17.61
CA GLY A 140 10.11 -6.73 17.25
C GLY A 140 9.48 -7.06 15.90
N SER A 141 9.89 -8.22 15.32
CA SER A 141 9.34 -8.72 14.05
C SER A 141 7.90 -9.23 14.22
N GLY A 142 7.11 -9.23 13.15
CA GLY A 142 5.76 -9.78 13.13
C GLY A 142 4.76 -8.95 12.36
N LEU A 143 3.60 -9.53 12.08
CA LEU A 143 2.58 -8.94 11.22
C LEU A 143 2.12 -7.57 11.71
N LEU A 144 1.72 -7.46 13.00
CA LEU A 144 1.21 -6.22 13.56
C LEU A 144 2.29 -5.13 13.56
N ASN A 145 3.51 -5.48 13.96
CA ASN A 145 4.62 -4.54 14.04
C ASN A 145 5.06 -4.08 12.64
N THR A 146 4.97 -4.95 11.63
CA THR A 146 5.17 -4.56 10.22
C THR A 146 4.12 -3.52 9.78
N VAL A 147 2.83 -3.75 10.08
CA VAL A 147 1.77 -2.77 9.78
C VAL A 147 2.03 -1.43 10.47
N LEU A 148 2.38 -1.44 11.76
CA LEU A 148 2.67 -0.21 12.51
C LEU A 148 3.90 0.52 11.95
N SER A 149 4.97 -0.22 11.66
CA SER A 149 6.20 0.35 11.08
C SER A 149 5.92 1.05 9.76
N VAL A 150 5.27 0.36 8.83
CA VAL A 150 4.91 0.90 7.51
C VAL A 150 3.92 2.07 7.62
N THR A 151 2.97 2.00 8.55
CA THR A 151 2.04 3.11 8.84
C THR A 151 2.80 4.37 9.27
N ILE A 152 3.73 4.26 10.22
CA ILE A 152 4.52 5.40 10.72
C ILE A 152 5.35 6.03 9.59
N VAL A 153 5.96 5.21 8.74
CA VAL A 153 6.74 5.68 7.58
C VAL A 153 5.90 6.50 6.60
N ALA A 154 4.63 6.13 6.41
CA ALA A 154 3.74 6.80 5.47
C ALA A 154 3.14 8.11 6.01
N LEU A 155 3.14 8.33 7.34
CA LEU A 155 2.50 9.50 7.97
C LEU A 155 3.00 10.84 7.43
N PRO A 156 4.32 11.12 7.31
CA PRO A 156 4.79 12.47 6.96
C PRO A 156 4.34 12.92 5.58
N SER A 157 4.39 12.04 4.58
CA SER A 157 4.01 12.37 3.20
C SER A 157 2.52 12.68 3.09
N MET A 158 1.66 11.85 3.70
CA MET A 158 0.22 12.04 3.72
C MET A 158 -0.19 13.29 4.53
N TYR A 159 0.42 13.50 5.71
CA TYR A 159 0.20 14.68 6.54
C TYR A 159 0.51 15.97 5.78
N ARG A 160 1.66 16.05 5.11
CA ARG A 160 2.07 17.25 4.36
C ARG A 160 1.06 17.59 3.27
N LEU A 161 0.59 16.57 2.55
CA LEU A 161 -0.41 16.77 1.51
C LEU A 161 -1.72 17.31 2.09
N VAL A 162 -2.24 16.69 3.13
CA VAL A 162 -3.51 17.10 3.75
C VAL A 162 -3.39 18.49 4.38
N ARG A 163 -2.28 18.74 5.10
CA ARG A 163 -1.99 20.06 5.68
C ARG A 163 -1.99 21.17 4.62
N SER A 164 -1.32 20.94 3.48
CA SER A 164 -1.27 21.94 2.40
C SER A 164 -2.65 22.19 1.79
N ALA A 165 -3.43 21.13 1.59
CA ALA A 165 -4.80 21.25 1.10
C ALA A 165 -5.72 21.99 2.09
N ALA A 166 -5.60 21.67 3.38
CA ALA A 166 -6.36 22.34 4.44
C ALA A 166 -6.01 23.82 4.57
N LEU A 167 -4.73 24.20 4.46
CA LEU A 167 -4.30 25.60 4.49
C LEU A 167 -4.90 26.40 3.34
N VAL A 168 -4.91 25.85 2.12
CA VAL A 168 -5.53 26.47 0.94
C VAL A 168 -7.04 26.60 1.14
N GLU A 169 -7.69 25.56 1.66
CA GLU A 169 -9.14 25.56 1.88
C GLU A 169 -9.54 26.57 2.96
N CYS A 170 -8.80 26.69 4.06
CA CYS A 170 -9.02 27.67 5.12
C CYS A 170 -8.89 29.13 4.68
N SER A 171 -8.23 29.41 3.55
CA SER A 171 -8.12 30.78 3.03
C SER A 171 -9.32 31.25 2.23
N LYS A 172 -10.29 30.37 1.97
CA LYS A 172 -11.48 30.71 1.16
C LYS A 172 -12.52 31.48 1.97
N GLU A 173 -13.20 32.41 1.30
CA GLU A 173 -14.18 33.35 1.90
C GLU A 173 -15.34 32.62 2.61
N TYR A 174 -15.81 31.48 2.08
CA TYR A 174 -16.92 30.74 2.69
C TYR A 174 -16.56 30.11 4.05
N ILE A 175 -15.29 29.77 4.29
CA ILE A 175 -14.81 29.32 5.59
C ILE A 175 -14.83 30.49 6.58
N GLN A 176 -14.33 31.66 6.17
CA GLN A 176 -14.33 32.86 7.00
C GLN A 176 -15.77 33.30 7.33
N ALA A 177 -16.67 33.22 6.37
CA ALA A 177 -18.10 33.49 6.60
C ALA A 177 -18.71 32.48 7.60
N SER A 178 -18.36 31.20 7.50
CA SER A 178 -18.83 30.18 8.47
C SER A 178 -18.33 30.47 9.89
N GLU A 179 -17.07 30.91 10.03
CA GLU A 179 -16.50 31.33 11.32
C GLU A 179 -17.21 32.55 11.89
N ALA A 180 -17.45 33.57 11.04
CA ALA A 180 -18.16 34.78 11.44
C ALA A 180 -19.61 34.50 11.88
N LEU A 181 -20.26 33.47 11.32
CA LEU A 181 -21.58 33.00 11.72
C LEU A 181 -21.58 32.10 12.98
N GLY A 182 -20.41 31.91 13.61
CA GLY A 182 -20.28 31.17 14.87
C GLY A 182 -20.23 29.64 14.72
N ALA A 183 -19.88 29.11 13.55
CA ALA A 183 -19.69 27.69 13.38
C ALA A 183 -18.51 27.19 14.24
N SER A 184 -18.70 26.07 14.97
CA SER A 184 -17.64 25.49 15.78
C SER A 184 -16.48 24.96 14.93
N SER A 185 -15.25 25.02 15.46
CA SER A 185 -14.04 24.51 14.81
C SER A 185 -14.20 23.07 14.30
N LEU A 186 -14.79 22.19 15.14
CA LEU A 186 -15.04 20.80 14.77
C LEU A 186 -15.97 20.67 13.55
N ARG A 187 -17.02 21.50 13.51
CA ARG A 187 -17.95 21.53 12.37
C ARG A 187 -17.23 21.97 11.11
N ILE A 188 -16.40 23.02 11.17
CA ILE A 188 -15.63 23.50 10.00
C ILE A 188 -14.66 22.42 9.53
N MET A 189 -13.91 21.81 10.41
CA MET A 189 -12.97 20.75 10.07
C MET A 189 -13.66 19.52 9.44
N ALA A 190 -14.75 19.04 10.03
CA ALA A 190 -15.43 17.82 9.59
C ALA A 190 -16.34 18.04 8.36
N GLN A 191 -17.07 19.17 8.29
CA GLN A 191 -18.07 19.38 7.23
C GLN A 191 -17.55 20.20 6.05
N HIS A 192 -16.49 20.98 6.24
CA HIS A 192 -15.95 21.84 5.18
C HIS A 192 -14.54 21.41 4.74
N LEU A 193 -13.58 21.25 5.66
CA LEU A 193 -12.20 20.96 5.29
C LEU A 193 -12.02 19.51 4.83
N LEU A 194 -12.45 18.53 5.64
CA LEU A 194 -12.26 17.11 5.32
C LEU A 194 -12.85 16.73 3.95
N PRO A 195 -14.11 17.07 3.60
CA PRO A 195 -14.67 16.72 2.30
C PRO A 195 -13.92 17.33 1.12
N ASN A 196 -13.40 18.55 1.27
CA ASN A 196 -12.65 19.22 0.22
C ASN A 196 -11.20 18.71 0.08
N CYS A 197 -10.65 18.11 1.14
CA CYS A 197 -9.34 17.44 1.11
C CYS A 197 -9.43 15.98 0.60
N LEU A 198 -10.62 15.40 0.42
CA LEU A 198 -10.75 13.99 -0.01
C LEU A 198 -10.13 13.74 -1.39
N THR A 199 -10.25 14.67 -2.33
CA THR A 199 -9.71 14.52 -3.68
C THR A 199 -8.19 14.27 -3.67
N PRO A 200 -7.36 15.15 -3.10
CA PRO A 200 -5.92 14.88 -2.99
C PRO A 200 -5.59 13.65 -2.13
N ILE A 201 -6.36 13.37 -1.07
CA ILE A 201 -6.18 12.18 -0.24
C ILE A 201 -6.36 10.91 -1.08
N LEU A 202 -7.39 10.82 -1.92
CA LEU A 202 -7.64 9.65 -2.78
C LEU A 202 -6.51 9.40 -3.78
N VAL A 203 -5.96 10.46 -4.38
CA VAL A 203 -4.81 10.32 -5.29
C VAL A 203 -3.58 9.82 -4.52
N GLN A 204 -3.31 10.42 -3.37
CA GLN A 204 -2.15 10.05 -2.56
C GLN A 204 -2.29 8.66 -1.92
N SER A 205 -3.51 8.18 -1.68
CA SER A 205 -3.72 6.84 -1.10
C SER A 205 -3.17 5.72 -1.99
N ALA A 206 -3.25 5.86 -3.31
CA ALA A 206 -2.70 4.88 -4.23
C ALA A 206 -1.15 4.87 -4.20
N VAL A 207 -0.52 6.04 -4.07
CA VAL A 207 0.95 6.14 -3.87
C VAL A 207 1.34 5.54 -2.52
N CYS A 208 0.62 5.92 -1.46
CA CYS A 208 0.85 5.42 -0.10
C CYS A 208 0.76 3.88 -0.03
N PHE A 209 -0.21 3.28 -0.74
CA PHE A 209 -0.33 1.83 -0.84
C PHE A 209 0.88 1.21 -1.54
N SER A 210 1.34 1.78 -2.66
CA SER A 210 2.54 1.31 -3.36
C SER A 210 3.77 1.32 -2.45
N ASP A 211 3.97 2.43 -1.74
CA ASP A 211 5.09 2.59 -0.79
C ASP A 211 4.97 1.61 0.38
N ALA A 212 3.74 1.38 0.87
CA ALA A 212 3.48 0.42 1.94
C ALA A 212 3.84 -1.02 1.51
N VAL A 213 3.42 -1.44 0.31
CA VAL A 213 3.76 -2.76 -0.24
C VAL A 213 5.28 -2.89 -0.42
N LEU A 214 5.93 -1.86 -0.98
CA LEU A 214 7.38 -1.87 -1.21
C LEU A 214 8.17 -1.96 0.11
N ASN A 215 7.82 -1.14 1.11
CA ASN A 215 8.47 -1.19 2.43
C ASN A 215 8.21 -2.52 3.15
N THR A 216 6.99 -3.07 3.06
CA THR A 216 6.67 -4.40 3.61
C THR A 216 7.53 -5.47 2.97
N ALA A 217 7.60 -5.49 1.63
CA ALA A 217 8.42 -6.46 0.90
C ALA A 217 9.92 -6.32 1.22
N ALA A 218 10.42 -5.09 1.37
CA ALA A 218 11.80 -4.84 1.76
C ALA A 218 12.10 -5.35 3.19
N LEU A 219 11.20 -5.10 4.16
CA LEU A 219 11.33 -5.64 5.51
C LEU A 219 11.26 -7.18 5.52
N GLY A 220 10.35 -7.77 4.72
CA GLY A 220 10.23 -9.22 4.53
C GLY A 220 11.50 -9.81 3.94
N PHE A 221 12.05 -9.20 2.90
CA PHE A 221 13.31 -9.62 2.25
C PHE A 221 14.52 -9.59 3.20
N LEU A 222 14.53 -8.62 4.13
CA LEU A 222 15.55 -8.53 5.19
C LEU A 222 15.30 -9.50 6.36
N GLY A 223 14.20 -10.27 6.34
CA GLY A 223 13.84 -11.23 7.40
C GLY A 223 13.25 -10.58 8.65
N LEU A 224 12.94 -9.27 8.61
CA LEU A 224 12.40 -8.51 9.73
C LEU A 224 10.89 -8.26 9.64
N GLY A 225 10.26 -8.63 8.51
CA GLY A 225 8.84 -8.45 8.25
C GLY A 225 7.96 -9.50 8.94
N VAL A 226 6.97 -9.97 8.19
CA VAL A 226 6.08 -11.06 8.61
C VAL A 226 6.89 -12.32 8.83
N GLN A 227 6.66 -13.00 9.96
CA GLN A 227 7.41 -14.21 10.32
C GLN A 227 6.69 -15.49 9.87
N ALA A 228 7.47 -16.57 9.69
CA ALA A 228 6.91 -17.89 9.45
C ALA A 228 5.85 -18.24 10.52
N PRO A 229 4.81 -19.00 10.16
CA PRO A 229 4.62 -19.74 8.90
C PRO A 229 3.98 -18.93 7.76
N TYR A 230 3.62 -17.68 7.99
CA TYR A 230 2.84 -16.87 7.06
C TYR A 230 3.64 -16.50 5.81
N PRO A 231 3.17 -16.88 4.60
CA PRO A 231 3.82 -16.44 3.38
C PRO A 231 3.46 -14.97 3.12
N GLU A 232 4.47 -14.15 2.93
CA GLU A 232 4.38 -12.78 2.43
C GLU A 232 5.36 -12.69 1.25
N TRP A 233 5.01 -11.97 0.18
CA TRP A 233 5.83 -12.04 -1.04
C TRP A 233 7.27 -11.56 -0.85
N GLY A 234 7.53 -10.60 0.05
CA GLY A 234 8.89 -10.19 0.41
C GLY A 234 9.67 -11.26 1.17
N THR A 235 9.03 -11.95 2.11
CA THR A 235 9.66 -13.10 2.81
C THR A 235 9.90 -14.27 1.88
N MET A 236 8.98 -14.53 0.92
CA MET A 236 9.19 -15.53 -0.13
C MET A 236 10.42 -15.23 -0.98
N LEU A 237 10.67 -13.93 -1.31
CA LEU A 237 11.90 -13.52 -1.98
C LEU A 237 13.16 -13.78 -1.13
N SER A 238 13.06 -13.56 0.19
CA SER A 238 14.17 -13.83 1.12
C SER A 238 14.49 -15.32 1.19
N ASP A 239 13.48 -16.18 1.30
CA ASP A 239 13.62 -17.63 1.32
C ASP A 239 14.28 -18.14 0.01
N ALA A 240 13.90 -17.54 -1.13
CA ALA A 240 14.36 -17.96 -2.45
C ALA A 240 15.78 -17.51 -2.83
N LYS A 241 16.38 -16.54 -2.12
CA LYS A 241 17.66 -15.93 -2.54
C LYS A 241 18.82 -16.90 -2.74
N ASN A 242 18.88 -17.97 -1.93
CA ASN A 242 19.95 -18.96 -1.97
C ASN A 242 19.75 -19.99 -3.10
N PHE A 243 18.57 -20.03 -3.72
CA PHE A 243 18.18 -20.99 -4.74
C PHE A 243 18.02 -20.39 -6.13
N ILE A 244 18.46 -19.15 -6.34
CA ILE A 244 18.25 -18.41 -7.58
C ILE A 244 18.85 -19.11 -8.81
N GLU A 245 19.97 -19.83 -8.66
CA GLU A 245 20.63 -20.56 -9.76
C GLU A 245 19.89 -21.85 -10.10
N VAL A 246 19.34 -22.54 -9.10
CA VAL A 246 18.69 -23.85 -9.27
C VAL A 246 17.19 -23.72 -9.53
N ALA A 247 16.54 -22.82 -8.81
CA ALA A 247 15.09 -22.63 -8.82
C ALA A 247 14.70 -21.13 -8.98
N PRO A 248 15.07 -20.46 -10.10
CA PRO A 248 14.84 -19.02 -10.27
C PRO A 248 13.36 -18.62 -10.19
N TRP A 249 12.43 -19.53 -10.46
CA TRP A 249 10.98 -19.27 -10.40
C TRP A 249 10.51 -18.92 -8.98
N LEU A 250 11.18 -19.43 -7.94
CA LEU A 250 10.85 -19.12 -6.55
C LEU A 250 10.98 -17.62 -6.24
N MET A 251 11.90 -16.94 -6.91
CA MET A 251 12.12 -15.50 -6.75
C MET A 251 11.38 -14.69 -7.82
N THR A 252 11.36 -15.13 -9.08
CA THR A 252 10.79 -14.36 -10.18
C THR A 252 9.27 -14.24 -10.08
N ILE A 253 8.56 -15.29 -9.62
CA ILE A 253 7.10 -15.26 -9.55
C ILE A 253 6.59 -14.28 -8.49
N PRO A 254 7.00 -14.35 -7.20
CA PRO A 254 6.59 -13.37 -6.20
C PRO A 254 7.05 -11.95 -6.53
N GLY A 255 8.28 -11.80 -7.07
CA GLY A 255 8.81 -10.51 -7.52
C GLY A 255 7.97 -9.89 -8.62
N PHE A 256 7.50 -10.68 -9.59
CA PHE A 256 6.62 -10.22 -10.66
C PHE A 256 5.22 -9.84 -10.12
N CYS A 257 4.70 -10.57 -9.14
CA CYS A 257 3.45 -10.20 -8.46
C CYS A 257 3.58 -8.85 -7.75
N LEU A 258 4.67 -8.60 -7.02
CA LEU A 258 4.95 -7.31 -6.39
C LEU A 258 5.05 -6.18 -7.42
N LEU A 259 5.79 -6.39 -8.51
CA LEU A 259 5.92 -5.42 -9.59
C LEU A 259 4.57 -5.05 -10.16
N LEU A 260 3.74 -6.03 -10.51
CA LEU A 260 2.42 -5.77 -11.08
C LEU A 260 1.47 -5.11 -10.09
N LEU A 261 1.52 -5.49 -8.80
CA LEU A 261 0.70 -4.87 -7.76
C LEU A 261 1.05 -3.38 -7.60
N ILE A 262 2.35 -3.05 -7.51
CA ILE A 262 2.83 -1.67 -7.41
C ILE A 262 2.47 -0.89 -8.69
N LEU A 263 2.70 -1.47 -9.87
CA LEU A 263 2.34 -0.85 -11.15
C LEU A 263 0.84 -0.53 -11.22
N SER A 264 -0.02 -1.45 -10.73
CA SER A 264 -1.47 -1.24 -10.74
C SER A 264 -1.88 0.03 -9.99
N THR A 265 -1.32 0.24 -8.81
CA THR A 265 -1.65 1.39 -7.95
C THR A 265 -1.00 2.69 -8.43
N GLN A 266 0.19 2.64 -9.03
CA GLN A 266 0.78 3.80 -9.69
C GLN A 266 -0.08 4.27 -10.88
N LEU A 267 -0.54 3.35 -11.73
CA LEU A 267 -1.46 3.68 -12.83
C LEU A 267 -2.80 4.25 -12.34
N ILE A 268 -3.31 3.76 -11.20
CA ILE A 268 -4.51 4.33 -10.56
C ILE A 268 -4.22 5.77 -10.11
N SER A 269 -3.09 6.01 -9.43
CA SER A 269 -2.71 7.34 -8.96
C SER A 269 -2.60 8.33 -10.12
N ASP A 270 -1.87 7.97 -11.18
CA ASP A 270 -1.69 8.81 -12.37
C ASP A 270 -3.03 9.10 -13.05
N GLY A 271 -3.83 8.07 -13.24
CA GLY A 271 -5.15 8.20 -13.85
C GLY A 271 -6.14 9.05 -13.03
N LEU A 272 -6.07 8.97 -11.70
CA LEU A 272 -6.84 9.84 -10.80
C LEU A 272 -6.34 11.28 -10.85
N ARG A 273 -5.02 11.50 -10.86
CA ARG A 273 -4.40 12.83 -10.96
C ARG A 273 -4.82 13.52 -12.24
N ASP A 274 -4.72 12.84 -13.39
CA ASP A 274 -5.11 13.39 -14.70
C ASP A 274 -6.59 13.83 -14.74
N GLN A 275 -7.46 13.07 -14.08
CA GLN A 275 -8.90 13.32 -14.09
C GLN A 275 -9.34 14.40 -13.10
N LEU A 276 -8.61 14.54 -11.99
CA LEU A 276 -8.97 15.43 -10.89
C LEU A 276 -8.26 16.78 -10.97
N ASP A 277 -7.23 16.92 -11.84
CA ASP A 277 -6.55 18.20 -12.08
C ASP A 277 -7.40 19.13 -12.97
N PRO A 278 -7.88 20.29 -12.45
CA PRO A 278 -8.70 21.23 -13.22
C PRO A 278 -7.94 21.87 -14.41
N LYS A 279 -6.59 21.96 -14.32
CA LYS A 279 -5.77 22.59 -15.35
C LYS A 279 -5.65 21.75 -16.62
N LEU A 280 -5.66 20.42 -16.49
CA LEU A 280 -5.63 19.51 -17.64
C LEU A 280 -7.01 19.39 -18.30
N ARG A 281 -8.09 19.62 -17.55
CA ARG A 281 -9.46 19.55 -18.07
C ARG A 281 -9.81 20.62 -19.11
N ASN A 282 -9.11 21.76 -19.12
CA ASN A 282 -9.36 22.87 -20.05
C ASN A 282 -8.50 22.78 -21.33
N ARG A 283 -7.68 21.75 -21.50
CA ARG A 283 -6.84 21.52 -22.70
C ARG A 283 -7.36 20.41 -23.62
N ALA A 284 -8.44 19.73 -23.25
CA ALA A 284 -9.13 18.71 -24.02
C ALA A 284 -10.55 19.15 -24.34
#